data_47232b962d88d1d1da56659726920351
#
_entry.id   47232b962d88d1d1da56659726920351
#
_cell.length_a   1.000
_cell.length_b   1.000
_cell.length_c   1.000
_cell.angle_alpha   90.00
_cell.angle_beta   90.00
_cell.angle_gamma   90.00
#
_symmetry.space_group_name_H-M   'P 1'
#
loop_
_entity.id
_entity.type
_entity.pdbx_description
1 polymer ?
#
loop_
_entity_poly.entity_id
_entity_poly.type
_entity_poly.pdbx_seq_one_letter_code
_entity_poly.pdbx_strand_id
1 'polypeptide(L)'
;KNIKIFLTSDVQESVSQEGGSTEQPGASSSSASVFTPIDSSNTFYIASIGPGSKVEKEITLTTVPDTAAKTYTVIANFEYEDGSAQKYTATEQIGVPVVQRAKLDVGEIIPEGEFSVGMDTPLSVDFYNTGKATLFNVMVKITGDGLKFDTPTYYKGNFQPGSSDNFSCNITPESAGKKRITLTFSFEDSTGQ
;
A
#
# COMPACT_ATOMS: atom_id res chain seq x y z
N LYS A 1 11.47 0.47 39.37
CA LYS A 1 12.39 -0.66 39.23
C LYS A 1 11.70 -1.81 38.54
N ASN A 2 12.46 -2.78 38.04
CA ASN A 2 11.94 -4.02 37.42
C ASN A 2 10.85 -3.73 36.36
N ILE A 3 11.16 -2.84 35.42
CA ILE A 3 10.21 -2.38 34.44
C ILE A 3 10.18 -3.37 33.28
N LYS A 4 9.04 -3.98 33.04
CA LYS A 4 8.78 -4.80 31.87
C LYS A 4 7.82 -4.03 30.95
N ILE A 5 8.16 -3.92 29.68
CA ILE A 5 7.35 -3.30 28.64
C ILE A 5 7.09 -4.36 27.59
N PHE A 6 5.84 -4.57 27.22
CA PHE A 6 5.51 -5.48 26.14
C PHE A 6 4.44 -4.88 25.23
N LEU A 7 4.62 -5.10 23.94
CA LEU A 7 3.74 -4.61 22.89
C LEU A 7 2.72 -5.67 22.51
N THR A 8 1.46 -5.25 22.40
CA THR A 8 0.39 -6.03 21.79
C THR A 8 -0.23 -5.18 20.69
N SER A 9 -0.79 -5.78 19.67
CA SER A 9 -1.43 -5.07 18.56
C SER A 9 -2.78 -5.69 18.24
N ASP A 10 -3.59 -4.94 17.50
CA ASP A 10 -4.80 -5.45 16.91
C ASP A 10 -4.52 -6.75 16.14
N VAL A 11 -5.43 -7.69 16.25
CA VAL A 11 -5.39 -8.93 15.49
C VAL A 11 -6.10 -8.73 14.16
N GLN A 12 -5.59 -9.38 13.12
CA GLN A 12 -6.27 -9.40 11.83
C GLN A 12 -7.51 -10.31 11.95
N GLU A 13 -8.70 -9.72 11.85
CA GLU A 13 -9.92 -10.52 11.69
C GLU A 13 -9.87 -11.19 10.32
N SER A 14 -9.70 -12.50 10.30
CA SER A 14 -9.97 -13.29 9.11
C SER A 14 -11.47 -13.25 8.84
N VAL A 15 -11.88 -12.58 7.77
CA VAL A 15 -13.27 -12.64 7.27
C VAL A 15 -13.49 -14.07 6.78
N SER A 16 -14.04 -14.91 7.64
CA SER A 16 -14.58 -16.20 7.24
C SER A 16 -15.86 -15.93 6.44
N GLN A 17 -15.82 -16.21 5.14
CA GLN A 17 -17.04 -16.29 4.35
C GLN A 17 -17.93 -17.38 4.96
N GLU A 18 -19.10 -16.98 5.40
CA GLU A 18 -20.15 -17.92 5.85
C GLU A 18 -20.55 -18.85 4.70
N GLY A 19 -20.39 -20.12 4.95
CA GLY A 19 -20.87 -21.19 4.07
C GLY A 19 -20.91 -22.51 4.82
N GLY A 20 -22.01 -22.79 5.59
CA GLY A 20 -22.50 -24.14 5.91
C GLY A 20 -21.80 -24.89 7.04
N SER A 21 -22.41 -24.82 8.20
CA SER A 21 -22.59 -25.86 9.26
C SER A 21 -21.67 -27.09 9.27
N THR A 22 -20.82 -27.18 10.31
CA THR A 22 -20.83 -28.32 11.29
C THR A 22 -19.91 -27.94 12.45
N GLU A 23 -20.44 -27.99 13.66
CA GLU A 23 -19.70 -27.76 14.91
C GLU A 23 -18.64 -28.84 15.11
N GLN A 24 -17.37 -28.40 15.22
CA GLN A 24 -16.33 -29.21 15.83
C GLN A 24 -15.58 -28.32 16.85
N PRO A 25 -15.60 -28.66 18.15
CA PRO A 25 -14.93 -27.88 19.17
C PRO A 25 -13.43 -28.20 19.13
N GLY A 26 -12.57 -27.18 18.87
CA GLY A 26 -11.16 -27.31 19.11
C GLY A 26 -10.20 -26.71 18.09
N ALA A 27 -10.57 -25.71 17.32
CA ALA A 27 -9.58 -24.92 16.59
C ALA A 27 -9.40 -23.57 17.30
N SER A 28 -8.34 -23.46 18.10
CA SER A 28 -7.85 -22.15 18.55
C SER A 28 -7.45 -21.37 17.29
N SER A 29 -8.29 -20.42 16.88
CA SER A 29 -7.92 -19.42 15.87
C SER A 29 -6.70 -18.67 16.40
N SER A 30 -5.52 -18.99 15.90
CA SER A 30 -4.32 -18.19 16.12
C SER A 30 -4.52 -16.87 15.36
N SER A 31 -5.08 -15.87 16.03
CA SER A 31 -5.15 -14.52 15.54
C SER A 31 -3.71 -14.01 15.38
N ALA A 32 -3.22 -13.99 14.13
CA ALA A 32 -1.89 -13.49 13.84
C ALA A 32 -1.85 -11.99 14.10
N SER A 33 -0.86 -11.55 14.89
CA SER A 33 -0.60 -10.13 15.08
C SER A 33 -0.27 -9.47 13.74
N VAL A 34 -0.84 -8.30 13.47
CA VAL A 34 -0.57 -7.52 12.26
C VAL A 34 0.90 -7.09 12.20
N PHE A 35 1.51 -6.81 13.35
CA PHE A 35 2.89 -6.38 13.45
C PHE A 35 3.76 -7.48 14.06
N THR A 36 4.89 -7.74 13.41
CA THR A 36 5.91 -8.69 13.87
C THR A 36 7.23 -7.95 14.08
N PRO A 37 7.87 -8.05 15.26
CA PRO A 37 9.19 -7.50 15.49
C PRO A 37 10.25 -8.13 14.59
N ILE A 38 11.15 -7.31 14.03
CA ILE A 38 12.34 -7.75 13.28
C ILE A 38 13.55 -7.66 14.19
N ASP A 39 14.34 -8.74 14.25
CA ASP A 39 15.59 -8.83 15.03
C ASP A 39 15.48 -8.41 16.49
N SER A 40 14.26 -8.48 17.05
CA SER A 40 13.97 -8.08 18.42
C SER A 40 12.76 -8.83 18.98
N SER A 41 12.55 -8.68 20.29
CA SER A 41 11.35 -9.16 20.97
C SER A 41 10.32 -8.03 21.08
N ASN A 42 9.04 -8.39 21.19
CA ASN A 42 7.99 -7.45 21.59
C ASN A 42 8.05 -7.07 23.09
N THR A 43 8.99 -7.64 23.85
CA THR A 43 9.12 -7.44 25.29
C THR A 43 10.50 -6.93 25.65
N PHE A 44 10.55 -5.90 26.48
CA PHE A 44 11.77 -5.24 26.97
C PHE A 44 11.80 -5.22 28.49
N TYR A 45 13.01 -5.32 29.05
CA TYR A 45 13.25 -5.19 30.47
C TYR A 45 14.23 -4.05 30.76
N ILE A 46 13.87 -3.20 31.70
CA ILE A 46 14.70 -2.11 32.19
C ILE A 46 14.81 -2.26 33.71
N ALA A 47 16.04 -2.38 34.22
CA ALA A 47 16.26 -2.62 35.65
C ALA A 47 15.73 -1.47 36.52
N SER A 48 15.99 -0.23 36.13
CA SER A 48 15.47 0.95 36.81
C SER A 48 15.59 2.21 35.97
N ILE A 49 14.71 3.17 36.22
CA ILE A 49 14.80 4.55 35.71
C ILE A 49 14.81 5.47 36.90
N GLY A 50 15.80 6.36 36.99
CA GLY A 50 15.91 7.35 38.04
C GLY A 50 14.90 8.50 37.88
N PRO A 51 14.60 9.26 38.94
CA PRO A 51 13.74 10.44 38.84
C PRO A 51 14.25 11.44 37.80
N GLY A 52 13.38 11.86 36.86
CA GLY A 52 13.71 12.79 35.80
C GLY A 52 14.56 12.20 34.66
N SER A 53 14.94 10.91 34.72
CA SER A 53 15.71 10.23 33.68
C SER A 53 14.80 9.68 32.58
N LYS A 54 15.36 9.54 31.36
CA LYS A 54 14.71 8.92 30.20
C LYS A 54 15.51 7.71 29.75
N VAL A 55 14.78 6.70 29.27
CA VAL A 55 15.35 5.55 28.56
C VAL A 55 14.62 5.42 27.26
N GLU A 56 15.36 5.36 26.16
CA GLU A 56 14.81 5.17 24.81
C GLU A 56 15.04 3.72 24.37
N LYS A 57 14.02 3.13 23.77
CA LYS A 57 14.07 1.82 23.14
C LYS A 57 13.46 1.94 21.76
N GLU A 58 14.21 1.45 20.79
CA GLU A 58 13.76 1.34 19.40
C GLU A 58 13.35 -0.09 19.10
N ILE A 59 12.27 -0.25 18.37
CA ILE A 59 11.80 -1.53 17.84
C ILE A 59 11.41 -1.35 16.38
N THR A 60 11.88 -2.25 15.54
CA THR A 60 11.47 -2.32 14.15
C THR A 60 10.36 -3.36 14.02
N LEU A 61 9.24 -2.93 13.45
CA LEU A 61 8.09 -3.79 13.20
C LEU A 61 7.89 -3.97 11.69
N THR A 62 7.50 -5.15 11.28
CA THR A 62 7.02 -5.44 9.92
C THR A 62 5.56 -5.83 9.95
N THR A 63 4.87 -5.60 8.84
CA THR A 63 3.50 -6.07 8.62
C THR A 63 3.50 -7.25 7.65
N VAL A 64 2.46 -8.08 7.70
CA VAL A 64 2.24 -9.06 6.64
C VAL A 64 1.88 -8.35 5.33
N PRO A 65 2.27 -8.90 4.17
CA PRO A 65 2.10 -8.23 2.88
C PRO A 65 0.65 -7.85 2.52
N ASP A 66 -0.33 -8.57 3.05
CA ASP A 66 -1.76 -8.37 2.77
C ASP A 66 -2.49 -7.54 3.83
N THR A 67 -1.74 -6.90 4.72
CA THR A 67 -2.32 -6.01 5.74
C THR A 67 -3.09 -4.86 5.07
N ALA A 68 -4.36 -4.71 5.44
CA ALA A 68 -5.21 -3.65 4.90
C ALA A 68 -4.68 -2.26 5.28
N ALA A 69 -4.81 -1.29 4.37
CA ALA A 69 -4.42 0.10 4.61
C ALA A 69 -5.41 0.74 5.59
N LYS A 70 -4.99 0.91 6.83
CA LYS A 70 -5.72 1.63 7.89
C LYS A 70 -4.78 1.93 9.04
N THR A 71 -5.22 2.73 9.99
CA THR A 71 -4.51 2.91 11.25
C THR A 71 -4.82 1.75 12.18
N TYR A 72 -3.78 1.07 12.64
CA TYR A 72 -3.83 0.01 13.63
C TYR A 72 -3.37 0.54 14.98
N THR A 73 -3.86 -0.07 16.05
CA THR A 73 -3.46 0.27 17.42
C THR A 73 -2.40 -0.70 17.92
N VAL A 74 -1.26 -0.19 18.33
CA VAL A 74 -0.27 -0.91 19.11
C VAL A 74 -0.42 -0.46 20.55
N ILE A 75 -0.55 -1.41 21.48
CA ILE A 75 -0.69 -1.14 22.89
C ILE A 75 0.64 -1.45 23.59
N ALA A 76 1.25 -0.45 24.19
CA ALA A 76 2.40 -0.60 25.07
C ALA A 76 1.92 -0.85 26.49
N ASN A 77 2.19 -2.03 27.01
CA ASN A 77 1.86 -2.43 28.39
C ASN A 77 3.09 -2.30 29.25
N PHE A 78 2.94 -1.66 30.41
CA PHE A 78 4.00 -1.43 31.37
C PHE A 78 3.67 -2.15 32.68
N GLU A 79 4.60 -2.94 33.18
CA GLU A 79 4.59 -3.51 34.52
C GLU A 79 5.84 -3.03 35.25
N TYR A 80 5.72 -2.43 36.39
CA TYR A 80 6.85 -1.88 37.13
C TYR A 80 6.63 -1.86 38.66
N GLU A 81 7.72 -1.68 39.40
CA GLU A 81 7.73 -1.59 40.85
C GLU A 81 8.29 -0.23 41.31
N ASP A 82 7.76 0.29 42.41
CA ASP A 82 8.31 1.46 43.09
C ASP A 82 9.51 1.08 43.99
N GLY A 83 9.98 2.05 44.80
CA GLY A 83 11.05 1.87 45.80
C GLY A 83 10.71 0.86 46.89
N SER A 84 9.42 0.67 47.17
CA SER A 84 8.86 -0.21 48.22
C SER A 84 8.47 -1.61 47.68
N ALA A 85 8.81 -1.92 46.45
CA ALA A 85 8.43 -3.15 45.72
C ALA A 85 6.91 -3.30 45.51
N GLN A 86 6.15 -2.19 45.55
CA GLN A 86 4.74 -2.17 45.16
C GLN A 86 4.64 -2.20 43.65
N LYS A 87 3.80 -3.11 43.13
CA LYS A 87 3.59 -3.32 41.67
C LYS A 87 2.56 -2.35 41.11
N TYR A 88 2.85 -1.86 39.90
CA TYR A 88 1.99 -0.99 39.14
C TYR A 88 1.94 -1.44 37.69
N THR A 89 0.83 -1.10 37.03
CA THR A 89 0.64 -1.32 35.59
C THR A 89 0.18 -0.02 34.93
N ALA A 90 0.56 0.17 33.69
CA ALA A 90 0.07 1.26 32.86
C ALA A 90 -0.03 0.76 31.41
N THR A 91 -0.86 1.40 30.62
CA THR A 91 -1.01 1.10 29.18
C THR A 91 -1.04 2.40 28.39
N GLU A 92 -0.41 2.38 27.23
CA GLU A 92 -0.43 3.47 26.24
C GLU A 92 -0.81 2.91 24.88
N GLN A 93 -1.60 3.67 24.12
CA GLN A 93 -2.04 3.32 22.79
C GLN A 93 -1.30 4.14 21.76
N ILE A 94 -0.75 3.47 20.74
CA ILE A 94 0.03 4.09 19.66
C ILE A 94 -0.66 3.75 18.36
N GLY A 95 -1.15 4.77 17.65
CA GLY A 95 -1.70 4.62 16.31
C GLY A 95 -0.58 4.48 15.27
N VAL A 96 -0.56 3.37 14.53
CA VAL A 96 0.42 3.11 13.46
C VAL A 96 -0.32 3.05 12.13
N PRO A 97 -0.17 4.06 11.25
CA PRO A 97 -0.79 4.04 9.93
C PRO A 97 -0.07 3.04 9.03
N VAL A 98 -0.82 2.10 8.48
CA VAL A 98 -0.37 1.21 7.41
C VAL A 98 -0.90 1.74 6.10
N VAL A 99 0.00 1.96 5.14
CA VAL A 99 -0.33 2.41 3.80
C VAL A 99 0.13 1.38 2.78
N GLN A 100 -0.64 1.21 1.73
CA GLN A 100 -0.27 0.38 0.59
C GLN A 100 0.21 1.29 -0.54
N ARG A 101 1.35 0.92 -1.15
CA ARG A 101 1.88 1.71 -2.25
C ARG A 101 1.04 1.53 -3.50
N ALA A 102 0.70 2.64 -4.10
CA ALA A 102 0.14 2.69 -5.44
C ALA A 102 1.20 2.23 -6.46
N LYS A 103 0.80 1.37 -7.41
CA LYS A 103 1.70 0.87 -8.45
C LYS A 103 0.92 0.63 -9.73
N LEU A 104 1.30 1.35 -10.79
CA LEU A 104 0.78 1.19 -12.13
C LEU A 104 1.93 0.74 -13.04
N ASP A 105 1.75 -0.37 -13.71
CA ASP A 105 2.66 -0.86 -14.74
C ASP A 105 2.04 -0.66 -16.12
N VAL A 106 2.87 -0.32 -17.09
CA VAL A 106 2.48 -0.08 -18.49
C VAL A 106 3.11 -1.16 -19.34
N GLY A 107 2.30 -1.75 -20.21
CA GLY A 107 2.74 -2.75 -21.16
C GLY A 107 3.60 -2.19 -22.29
N GLU A 108 3.94 -3.02 -23.22
CA GLU A 108 4.67 -2.62 -24.41
C GLU A 108 3.81 -1.71 -25.30
N ILE A 109 4.41 -0.66 -25.84
CA ILE A 109 3.76 0.26 -26.76
C ILE A 109 3.95 -0.28 -28.18
N ILE A 110 2.91 -0.84 -28.76
CA ILE A 110 2.97 -1.47 -30.08
C ILE A 110 2.12 -0.66 -31.06
N PRO A 111 2.74 0.03 -32.04
CA PRO A 111 1.98 0.60 -33.14
C PRO A 111 1.50 -0.52 -34.08
N GLU A 112 0.25 -0.46 -34.52
CA GLU A 112 -0.35 -1.46 -35.41
C GLU A 112 -0.10 -1.13 -36.91
N GLY A 113 1.12 -0.73 -37.25
CA GLY A 113 1.51 -0.45 -38.62
C GLY A 113 2.63 0.58 -38.76
N GLU A 114 2.94 0.91 -40.01
CA GLU A 114 3.92 1.96 -40.34
C GLU A 114 3.28 3.33 -40.33
N PHE A 115 3.97 4.32 -39.77
CA PHE A 115 3.51 5.69 -39.75
C PHE A 115 3.76 6.37 -41.11
N SER A 116 2.66 6.77 -41.78
CA SER A 116 2.70 7.56 -43.01
C SER A 116 2.08 8.94 -42.81
N VAL A 117 2.65 9.96 -43.45
CA VAL A 117 2.15 11.33 -43.34
C VAL A 117 0.69 11.41 -43.85
N GLY A 118 -0.20 11.99 -43.02
CA GLY A 118 -1.60 12.14 -43.31
C GLY A 118 -2.45 10.87 -43.20
N MET A 119 -1.87 9.75 -42.77
CA MET A 119 -2.58 8.49 -42.57
C MET A 119 -2.70 8.18 -41.07
N ASP A 120 -3.89 7.72 -40.67
CA ASP A 120 -4.14 7.30 -39.31
C ASP A 120 -3.50 5.94 -39.03
N THR A 121 -2.69 5.87 -37.99
CA THR A 121 -2.07 4.62 -37.52
C THR A 121 -2.54 4.35 -36.09
N PRO A 122 -3.18 3.20 -35.82
CA PRO A 122 -3.60 2.84 -34.47
C PRO A 122 -2.40 2.62 -33.54
N LEU A 123 -2.49 3.12 -32.33
CA LEU A 123 -1.60 2.82 -31.21
C LEU A 123 -2.43 2.24 -30.08
N SER A 124 -1.95 1.16 -29.50
CA SER A 124 -2.58 0.49 -28.37
C SER A 124 -1.57 0.26 -27.24
N VAL A 125 -2.00 0.47 -26.00
CA VAL A 125 -1.17 0.29 -24.81
C VAL A 125 -2.00 -0.28 -23.69
N ASP A 126 -1.63 -1.45 -23.20
CA ASP A 126 -2.21 -2.03 -21.99
C ASP A 126 -1.56 -1.44 -20.75
N PHE A 127 -2.34 -1.27 -19.69
CA PHE A 127 -1.82 -0.86 -18.39
C PHE A 127 -2.53 -1.61 -17.27
N TYR A 128 -1.81 -1.75 -16.13
CA TYR A 128 -2.18 -2.67 -15.07
C TYR A 128 -2.01 -2.00 -13.72
N ASN A 129 -3.00 -2.15 -12.83
CA ASN A 129 -2.78 -1.89 -11.42
C ASN A 129 -2.15 -3.12 -10.77
N THR A 130 -0.83 -3.16 -10.68
CA THR A 130 -0.07 -4.25 -10.06
C THR A 130 0.16 -4.01 -8.57
N GLY A 131 -0.35 -2.90 -8.04
CA GLY A 131 -0.35 -2.60 -6.61
C GLY A 131 -1.45 -3.33 -5.85
N LYS A 132 -1.53 -3.04 -4.56
CA LYS A 132 -2.59 -3.55 -3.65
C LYS A 132 -3.61 -2.47 -3.29
N ALA A 133 -3.33 -1.21 -3.63
CA ALA A 133 -4.22 -0.09 -3.44
C ALA A 133 -5.03 0.21 -4.70
N THR A 134 -6.27 0.69 -4.53
CA THR A 134 -7.02 1.30 -5.63
C THR A 134 -6.33 2.57 -6.06
N LEU A 135 -6.14 2.75 -7.37
CA LEU A 135 -5.71 4.00 -7.97
C LEU A 135 -6.96 4.82 -8.29
N PHE A 136 -6.96 6.08 -7.90
CA PHE A 136 -8.09 6.99 -8.13
C PHE A 136 -7.76 7.95 -9.26
N ASN A 137 -8.81 8.42 -9.95
CA ASN A 137 -8.67 9.43 -11.00
C ASN A 137 -7.64 9.09 -12.08
N VAL A 138 -7.48 7.80 -12.39
CA VAL A 138 -6.52 7.34 -13.40
C VAL A 138 -6.85 7.98 -14.75
N MET A 139 -5.85 8.67 -15.32
CA MET A 139 -5.93 9.35 -16.59
C MET A 139 -4.71 9.04 -17.44
N VAL A 140 -4.93 8.80 -18.72
CA VAL A 140 -3.88 8.66 -19.73
C VAL A 140 -3.94 9.84 -20.66
N LYS A 141 -2.79 10.45 -20.93
CA LYS A 141 -2.65 11.56 -21.89
C LYS A 141 -1.54 11.24 -22.88
N ILE A 142 -1.81 11.41 -24.15
CA ILE A 142 -0.82 11.30 -25.21
C ILE A 142 -0.52 12.67 -25.83
N THR A 143 0.76 12.94 -26.09
CA THR A 143 1.23 14.18 -26.74
C THR A 143 2.39 13.88 -27.68
N GLY A 144 2.58 14.73 -28.68
CA GLY A 144 3.72 14.67 -29.60
C GLY A 144 3.68 15.82 -30.61
N ASP A 145 4.82 16.38 -30.93
CA ASP A 145 4.92 17.51 -31.87
C ASP A 145 4.80 17.04 -33.32
N GLY A 146 3.97 17.74 -34.09
CA GLY A 146 3.67 17.41 -35.48
C GLY A 146 2.93 16.08 -35.65
N LEU A 147 2.12 15.74 -34.64
CA LEU A 147 1.23 14.60 -34.61
C LEU A 147 -0.18 15.04 -34.23
N LYS A 148 -1.20 14.49 -34.87
CA LYS A 148 -2.59 14.59 -34.44
C LYS A 148 -2.99 13.30 -33.76
N PHE A 149 -3.87 13.42 -32.76
CA PHE A 149 -4.43 12.33 -32.00
C PHE A 149 -5.95 12.45 -32.03
N ASP A 150 -6.68 11.38 -32.36
CA ASP A 150 -8.15 11.37 -32.31
C ASP A 150 -8.65 11.36 -30.86
N THR A 151 -7.94 10.66 -29.98
CA THR A 151 -8.26 10.53 -28.55
C THR A 151 -7.03 10.90 -27.71
N PRO A 152 -6.75 12.20 -27.50
CA PRO A 152 -5.55 12.65 -26.79
C PRO A 152 -5.58 12.42 -25.28
N THR A 153 -6.75 12.09 -24.72
CA THR A 153 -6.94 11.86 -23.28
C THR A 153 -7.96 10.75 -23.03
N TYR A 154 -7.65 9.87 -22.11
CA TYR A 154 -8.53 8.82 -21.65
C TYR A 154 -8.65 8.87 -20.13
N TYR A 155 -9.87 8.88 -19.61
CA TYR A 155 -10.17 8.86 -18.18
C TYR A 155 -10.76 7.52 -17.79
N LYS A 156 -10.01 6.76 -16.98
CA LYS A 156 -10.45 5.47 -16.43
C LYS A 156 -11.24 5.64 -15.13
N GLY A 157 -10.92 6.63 -14.32
CA GLY A 157 -11.46 6.79 -12.98
C GLY A 157 -10.80 5.86 -11.97
N ASN A 158 -11.60 5.17 -11.15
CA ASN A 158 -11.09 4.25 -10.14
C ASN A 158 -10.61 2.94 -10.77
N PHE A 159 -9.40 2.52 -10.42
CA PHE A 159 -8.74 1.36 -10.98
C PHE A 159 -8.32 0.39 -9.87
N GLN A 160 -9.04 -0.71 -9.74
CA GLN A 160 -8.90 -1.66 -8.64
C GLN A 160 -7.58 -2.45 -8.73
N PRO A 161 -7.05 -2.94 -7.60
CA PRO A 161 -5.92 -3.86 -7.58
C PRO A 161 -6.14 -5.08 -8.48
N GLY A 162 -5.10 -5.46 -9.22
CA GLY A 162 -5.13 -6.61 -10.14
C GLY A 162 -5.93 -6.39 -11.42
N SER A 163 -6.47 -5.19 -11.64
CA SER A 163 -7.20 -4.85 -12.88
C SER A 163 -6.24 -4.48 -14.01
N SER A 164 -6.70 -4.69 -15.23
CA SER A 164 -6.07 -4.25 -16.47
C SER A 164 -7.03 -3.37 -17.27
N ASP A 165 -6.47 -2.50 -18.10
CA ASP A 165 -7.21 -1.73 -19.09
C ASP A 165 -6.33 -1.43 -20.30
N ASN A 166 -6.94 -0.93 -21.36
CA ASN A 166 -6.27 -0.59 -22.61
C ASN A 166 -6.56 0.87 -22.98
N PHE A 167 -5.51 1.59 -23.35
CA PHE A 167 -5.61 2.87 -24.03
C PHE A 167 -5.32 2.70 -25.51
N SER A 168 -6.20 3.15 -26.37
CA SER A 168 -6.00 3.17 -27.82
C SER A 168 -6.34 4.52 -28.42
N CYS A 169 -5.54 4.96 -29.38
CA CYS A 169 -5.83 6.15 -30.17
C CYS A 169 -5.21 6.02 -31.57
N ASN A 170 -5.78 6.75 -32.54
CA ASN A 170 -5.18 6.90 -33.85
C ASN A 170 -4.24 8.10 -33.88
N ILE A 171 -3.08 7.91 -34.47
CA ILE A 171 -2.03 8.92 -34.62
C ILE A 171 -1.87 9.23 -36.10
N THR A 172 -2.00 10.52 -36.45
CA THR A 172 -1.79 11.03 -37.79
C THR A 172 -0.56 11.90 -37.85
N PRO A 173 0.58 11.51 -38.45
CA PRO A 173 1.73 12.37 -38.63
C PRO A 173 1.42 13.52 -39.63
N GLU A 174 1.73 14.77 -39.23
CA GLU A 174 1.55 15.95 -40.08
C GLU A 174 2.74 16.19 -41.03
N SER A 175 3.92 15.62 -40.73
CA SER A 175 5.14 15.75 -41.54
C SER A 175 6.04 14.56 -41.35
N ALA A 176 6.88 14.27 -42.35
CA ALA A 176 7.87 13.20 -42.30
C ALA A 176 8.99 13.52 -41.28
N GLY A 177 9.68 12.47 -40.83
CA GLY A 177 10.82 12.55 -39.94
C GLY A 177 10.58 11.86 -38.61
N LYS A 178 11.60 11.83 -37.77
CA LYS A 178 11.54 11.21 -36.45
C LYS A 178 10.66 12.04 -35.51
N LYS A 179 9.67 11.40 -34.93
CA LYS A 179 8.74 12.02 -33.99
C LYS A 179 8.90 11.40 -32.60
N ARG A 180 8.58 12.16 -31.56
CA ARG A 180 8.52 11.68 -30.19
C ARG A 180 7.08 11.69 -29.73
N ILE A 181 6.63 10.58 -29.19
CA ILE A 181 5.32 10.42 -28.55
C ILE A 181 5.59 10.30 -27.04
N THR A 182 4.82 11.03 -26.26
CA THR A 182 4.86 10.93 -24.81
C THR A 182 3.48 10.50 -24.30
N LEU A 183 3.45 9.36 -23.62
CA LEU A 183 2.30 8.88 -22.86
C LEU A 183 2.52 9.23 -21.39
N THR A 184 1.56 9.90 -20.79
CA THR A 184 1.58 10.27 -19.38
C THR A 184 0.42 9.58 -18.68
N PHE A 185 0.72 8.77 -17.68
CA PHE A 185 -0.24 8.16 -16.78
C PHE A 185 -0.24 8.93 -15.48
N SER A 186 -1.38 9.41 -15.04
CA SER A 186 -1.55 10.10 -13.77
C SER A 186 -2.65 9.43 -12.96
N PHE A 187 -2.47 9.38 -11.66
CA PHE A 187 -3.44 8.83 -10.72
C PHE A 187 -3.20 9.42 -9.34
N GLU A 188 -4.16 9.25 -8.47
CA GLU A 188 -4.09 9.59 -7.06
C GLU A 188 -4.14 8.31 -6.23
N ASP A 189 -3.43 8.29 -5.11
CA ASP A 189 -3.54 7.23 -4.12
C ASP A 189 -4.69 7.49 -3.13
N SER A 190 -4.84 6.63 -2.12
CA SER A 190 -5.86 6.78 -1.08
C SER A 190 -5.66 8.00 -0.18
N THR A 191 -4.54 8.71 -0.29
CA THR A 191 -4.24 9.96 0.44
C THR A 191 -4.47 11.21 -0.40
N GLY A 192 -4.81 11.03 -1.69
CA GLY A 192 -5.04 12.12 -2.65
C GLY A 192 -3.73 12.71 -3.21
N GLN A 193 -2.62 11.94 -3.19
CA GLN A 193 -1.33 12.33 -3.76
C GLN A 193 -1.01 11.52 -5.00
#